data_5b918973c0d07b01b03f93688cdb3e68
#
_entry.id   5b918973c0d07b01b03f93688cdb3e68
#
_cell.length_a   1.000
_cell.length_b   1.000
_cell.length_c   1.000
_cell.angle_alpha   90.00
_cell.angle_beta   90.00
_cell.angle_gamma   90.00
#
_symmetry.space_group_name_H-M   'P 1'
#
loop_
_entity.id
_entity.type
_entity.pdbx_description
1 polymer ?
#
loop_
_entity_poly.entity_id
_entity_poly.type
_entity_poly.pdbx_seq_one_letter_code
_entity_poly.pdbx_strand_id
1 'polypeptide(L)'
;MSSNDTILTMENITKTFGPVKALTDVNLSVDRGEIHAICGENGAGKSTLMNVLSGVYPYGSYSGKITFDGKECKYHTINDSEADGIVIIHQELALSPFLSIAENIFIGNEQAKGGVIDWDKTRAEAKKLLDRVGLPEDPDTKVMDIGVGKQQLVEIAKALSKDVKLLILDEPTAALNDEDSAHLL
;
A
#
# COMPACT_ATOMS: atom_id res chain seq x y z
N MET A 1 -15.95 -13.23 -20.95
CA MET A 1 -15.21 -13.06 -19.69
C MET A 1 -16.13 -12.30 -18.76
N SER A 2 -16.50 -12.85 -17.63
CA SER A 2 -17.57 -12.30 -16.80
C SER A 2 -17.07 -11.06 -16.05
N SER A 3 -17.84 -9.99 -16.12
CA SER A 3 -17.64 -8.67 -15.47
C SER A 3 -17.62 -8.72 -13.93
N ASN A 4 -17.45 -9.88 -13.32
CA ASN A 4 -17.54 -10.10 -11.88
C ASN A 4 -16.17 -10.31 -11.22
N ASP A 5 -15.07 -10.25 -11.98
CA ASP A 5 -13.71 -10.57 -11.50
C ASP A 5 -12.82 -9.32 -11.34
N THR A 6 -13.22 -8.21 -11.97
CA THR A 6 -12.45 -6.95 -11.93
C THR A 6 -12.64 -6.25 -10.59
N ILE A 7 -11.53 -5.99 -9.88
CA ILE A 7 -11.55 -5.26 -8.61
C ILE A 7 -11.39 -3.76 -8.80
N LEU A 8 -10.59 -3.33 -9.78
CA LEU A 8 -10.29 -1.92 -10.06
C LEU A 8 -10.49 -1.60 -11.54
N THR A 9 -11.16 -0.49 -11.81
CA THR A 9 -11.19 0.14 -13.13
C THR A 9 -10.92 1.63 -12.98
N MET A 10 -9.98 2.14 -13.75
CA MET A 10 -9.73 3.58 -13.93
C MET A 10 -9.99 3.92 -15.40
N GLU A 11 -10.87 4.88 -15.66
CA GLU A 11 -11.33 5.21 -17.00
C GLU A 11 -11.04 6.68 -17.33
N ASN A 12 -10.34 6.92 -18.43
CA ASN A 12 -10.03 8.26 -18.98
C ASN A 12 -9.37 9.19 -17.95
N ILE A 13 -8.47 8.67 -17.13
CA ILE A 13 -7.79 9.46 -16.10
C ILE A 13 -6.86 10.48 -16.75
N THR A 14 -7.13 11.75 -16.52
CA THR A 14 -6.30 12.87 -16.98
C THR A 14 -5.91 13.74 -15.79
N LYS A 15 -4.61 14.01 -15.64
CA LYS A 15 -4.04 14.84 -14.59
C LYS A 15 -3.04 15.83 -15.16
N THR A 16 -3.20 17.10 -14.81
CA THR A 16 -2.31 18.18 -15.22
C THR A 16 -1.70 18.89 -14.02
N PHE A 17 -0.46 19.33 -14.14
CA PHE A 17 0.25 20.20 -13.20
C PHE A 17 0.66 21.48 -13.94
N GLY A 18 -0.14 22.54 -13.82
CA GLY A 18 0.03 23.73 -14.65
C GLY A 18 -0.01 23.37 -16.14
N PRO A 19 1.04 23.69 -16.91
CA PRO A 19 1.08 23.36 -18.36
C PRO A 19 1.44 21.90 -18.65
N VAL A 20 1.89 21.12 -17.65
CA VAL A 20 2.37 19.76 -17.84
C VAL A 20 1.23 18.77 -17.71
N LYS A 21 0.97 17.99 -18.78
CA LYS A 21 0.03 16.86 -18.75
C LYS A 21 0.79 15.62 -18.29
N ALA A 22 0.59 15.23 -17.05
CA ALA A 22 1.23 14.04 -16.46
C ALA A 22 0.49 12.75 -16.83
N LEU A 23 -0.84 12.81 -16.97
CA LEU A 23 -1.68 11.72 -17.45
C LEU A 23 -2.65 12.27 -18.49
N THR A 24 -2.91 11.51 -19.56
CA THR A 24 -3.88 11.88 -20.61
C THR A 24 -4.66 10.62 -20.99
N ASP A 25 -5.96 10.61 -20.65
CA ASP A 25 -6.93 9.55 -20.99
C ASP A 25 -6.41 8.13 -20.66
N VAL A 26 -5.74 7.99 -19.50
CA VAL A 26 -5.17 6.72 -19.04
C VAL A 26 -6.28 5.80 -18.56
N ASN A 27 -6.23 4.55 -19.03
CA ASN A 27 -7.15 3.50 -18.62
C ASN A 27 -6.36 2.35 -17.96
N LEU A 28 -6.89 1.80 -16.86
CA LEU A 28 -6.32 0.67 -16.14
C LEU A 28 -7.46 -0.23 -15.66
N SER A 29 -7.27 -1.53 -15.80
CA SER A 29 -8.18 -2.55 -15.23
C SER A 29 -7.34 -3.61 -14.54
N VAL A 30 -7.74 -4.01 -13.33
CA VAL A 30 -7.07 -5.04 -12.52
C VAL A 30 -8.12 -6.01 -12.03
N ASP A 31 -7.86 -7.31 -12.18
CA ASP A 31 -8.75 -8.37 -11.71
C ASP A 31 -8.42 -8.79 -10.27
N ARG A 32 -9.35 -9.47 -9.61
CA ARG A 32 -9.14 -10.00 -8.26
C ARG A 32 -8.07 -11.08 -8.25
N GLY A 33 -7.12 -10.97 -7.31
CA GLY A 33 -6.02 -11.92 -7.19
C GLY A 33 -4.99 -11.83 -8.31
N GLU A 34 -5.04 -10.77 -9.13
CA GLU A 34 -4.06 -10.50 -10.17
C GLU A 34 -2.83 -9.80 -9.58
N ILE A 35 -1.66 -10.22 -10.04
CA ILE A 35 -0.41 -9.46 -9.87
C ILE A 35 -0.22 -8.63 -11.13
N HIS A 36 -0.48 -7.33 -11.03
CA HIS A 36 -0.45 -6.39 -12.15
C HIS A 36 0.79 -5.49 -12.10
N ALA A 37 1.66 -5.58 -13.12
CA ALA A 37 2.86 -4.75 -13.20
C ALA A 37 2.64 -3.57 -14.14
N ILE A 38 2.95 -2.35 -13.66
CA ILE A 38 2.95 -1.13 -14.46
C ILE A 38 4.38 -0.76 -14.80
N CYS A 39 4.76 -0.92 -16.06
CA CYS A 39 6.10 -0.64 -16.56
C CYS A 39 6.12 0.65 -17.39
N GLY A 40 7.26 1.37 -17.35
CA GLY A 40 7.46 2.59 -18.13
C GLY A 40 8.68 3.36 -17.65
N GLU A 41 9.16 4.29 -18.46
CA GLU A 41 10.30 5.16 -18.15
C GLU A 41 10.03 6.07 -16.94
N ASN A 42 11.10 6.61 -16.34
CA ASN A 42 10.98 7.61 -15.28
C ASN A 42 10.28 8.86 -15.87
N GLY A 43 9.28 9.36 -15.12
CA GLY A 43 8.45 10.48 -15.60
C GLY A 43 7.27 10.07 -16.50
N ALA A 44 7.06 8.78 -16.81
CA ALA A 44 5.93 8.32 -17.61
C ALA A 44 4.55 8.44 -16.90
N GLY A 45 4.50 8.93 -15.68
CA GLY A 45 3.24 9.14 -14.94
C GLY A 45 2.81 7.99 -14.04
N LYS A 46 3.63 6.92 -13.86
CA LYS A 46 3.29 5.76 -13.01
C LYS A 46 2.89 6.17 -11.59
N SER A 47 3.77 6.85 -10.87
CA SER A 47 3.50 7.32 -9.50
C SER A 47 2.37 8.35 -9.46
N THR A 48 2.19 9.15 -10.53
CA THR A 48 1.04 10.06 -10.64
C THR A 48 -0.28 9.29 -10.68
N LEU A 49 -0.35 8.19 -11.45
CA LEU A 49 -1.54 7.34 -11.53
C LEU A 49 -1.84 6.68 -10.18
N MET A 50 -0.81 6.17 -9.49
CA MET A 50 -0.95 5.58 -8.15
C MET A 50 -1.40 6.62 -7.11
N ASN A 51 -0.87 7.84 -7.19
CA ASN A 51 -1.26 8.95 -6.31
C ASN A 51 -2.70 9.44 -6.56
N VAL A 52 -3.21 9.33 -7.77
CA VAL A 52 -4.64 9.54 -8.07
C VAL A 52 -5.47 8.45 -7.41
N LEU A 53 -5.08 7.18 -7.55
CA LEU A 53 -5.81 6.04 -7.00
C LEU A 53 -5.82 6.05 -5.46
N SER A 54 -4.70 6.41 -4.83
CA SER A 54 -4.57 6.43 -3.37
C SER A 54 -5.15 7.70 -2.70
N GLY A 55 -5.69 8.66 -3.46
CA GLY A 55 -6.25 9.89 -2.90
C GLY A 55 -5.22 10.94 -2.47
N VAL A 56 -3.92 10.74 -2.74
CA VAL A 56 -2.88 11.79 -2.61
C VAL A 56 -3.24 12.99 -3.50
N TYR A 57 -3.71 12.71 -4.72
CA TYR A 57 -4.35 13.72 -5.55
C TYR A 57 -5.87 13.59 -5.40
N PRO A 58 -6.52 14.55 -4.67
CA PRO A 58 -7.92 14.42 -4.31
C PRO A 58 -8.85 14.46 -5.53
N TYR A 59 -10.03 13.84 -5.39
CA TYR A 59 -11.10 13.95 -6.36
C TYR A 59 -11.40 15.42 -6.71
N GLY A 60 -11.56 15.70 -8.01
CA GLY A 60 -11.70 17.05 -8.56
C GLY A 60 -10.38 17.70 -8.98
N SER A 61 -9.22 17.15 -8.59
CA SER A 61 -7.90 17.59 -9.08
C SER A 61 -7.46 16.86 -10.35
N TYR A 62 -8.23 15.90 -10.81
CA TYR A 62 -8.08 15.11 -12.05
C TYR A 62 -9.46 14.89 -12.66
N SER A 63 -9.51 14.45 -13.91
CA SER A 63 -10.73 13.99 -14.58
C SER A 63 -10.66 12.48 -14.84
N GLY A 64 -11.82 11.89 -15.17
CA GLY A 64 -12.00 10.47 -15.34
C GLY A 64 -12.74 9.84 -14.17
N LYS A 65 -12.83 8.50 -14.18
CA LYS A 65 -13.63 7.74 -13.21
C LYS A 65 -12.81 6.61 -12.62
N ILE A 66 -12.94 6.41 -11.32
CA ILE A 66 -12.37 5.26 -10.59
C ILE A 66 -13.53 4.42 -10.08
N THR A 67 -13.50 3.13 -10.37
CA THR A 67 -14.43 2.14 -9.82
C THR A 67 -13.62 1.07 -9.09
N PHE A 68 -13.91 0.87 -7.81
CA PHE A 68 -13.24 -0.12 -6.97
C PHE A 68 -14.28 -0.98 -6.25
N ASP A 69 -14.09 -2.30 -6.30
CA ASP A 69 -15.01 -3.28 -5.71
C ASP A 69 -16.48 -3.06 -6.13
N GLY A 70 -16.68 -2.69 -7.41
CA GLY A 70 -17.99 -2.42 -8.00
C GLY A 70 -18.62 -1.06 -7.65
N LYS A 71 -17.93 -0.18 -6.92
CA LYS A 71 -18.41 1.15 -6.52
C LYS A 71 -17.59 2.24 -7.19
N GLU A 72 -18.24 3.32 -7.62
CA GLU A 72 -17.54 4.53 -8.03
C GLU A 72 -16.94 5.22 -6.81
N CYS A 73 -15.64 5.50 -6.88
CA CYS A 73 -14.85 6.06 -5.79
C CYS A 73 -14.45 7.51 -6.06
N LYS A 74 -14.51 8.34 -5.03
CA LYS A 74 -14.18 9.77 -5.04
C LYS A 74 -13.34 10.10 -3.82
N TYR A 75 -12.08 9.69 -3.84
CA TYR A 75 -11.18 9.86 -2.70
C TYR A 75 -10.72 11.31 -2.58
N HIS A 76 -10.91 11.90 -1.43
CA HIS A 76 -10.44 13.24 -1.08
C HIS A 76 -9.18 13.21 -0.24
N THR A 77 -8.93 12.08 0.42
CA THR A 77 -7.77 11.85 1.28
C THR A 77 -7.27 10.41 1.11
N ILE A 78 -6.04 10.16 1.57
CA ILE A 78 -5.47 8.80 1.64
C ILE A 78 -6.31 7.91 2.57
N ASN A 79 -6.86 8.47 3.65
CA ASN A 79 -7.70 7.71 4.57
C ASN A 79 -8.96 7.15 3.89
N ASP A 80 -9.50 7.85 2.88
CA ASP A 80 -10.69 7.37 2.16
C ASP A 80 -10.37 6.11 1.34
N SER A 81 -9.23 6.09 0.64
CA SER A 81 -8.79 4.92 -0.14
C SER A 81 -8.38 3.75 0.76
N GLU A 82 -7.72 4.04 1.89
CA GLU A 82 -7.35 3.03 2.88
C GLU A 82 -8.58 2.40 3.54
N ALA A 83 -9.65 3.17 3.80
CA ALA A 83 -10.91 2.67 4.35
C ALA A 83 -11.62 1.70 3.39
N ASP A 84 -11.44 1.86 2.07
CA ASP A 84 -11.93 0.92 1.06
C ASP A 84 -10.99 -0.29 0.86
N GLY A 85 -9.80 -0.28 1.46
CA GLY A 85 -8.81 -1.36 1.40
C GLY A 85 -7.75 -1.19 0.32
N ILE A 86 -7.54 0.03 -0.20
CA ILE A 86 -6.44 0.36 -1.11
C ILE A 86 -5.28 0.93 -0.28
N VAL A 87 -4.15 0.25 -0.23
CA VAL A 87 -2.96 0.67 0.51
C VAL A 87 -1.78 0.81 -0.44
N ILE A 88 -1.03 1.90 -0.32
CA ILE A 88 0.19 2.15 -1.08
C ILE A 88 1.40 2.10 -0.17
N ILE A 89 2.44 1.39 -0.61
CA ILE A 89 3.78 1.40 -0.01
C ILE A 89 4.67 2.21 -0.94
N HIS A 90 5.17 3.32 -0.43
CA HIS A 90 6.08 4.20 -1.16
C HIS A 90 7.52 3.68 -1.12
N GLN A 91 8.35 4.16 -2.04
CA GLN A 91 9.78 3.86 -2.10
C GLN A 91 10.52 4.27 -0.81
N GLU A 92 10.10 5.36 -0.16
CA GLU A 92 10.66 5.80 1.11
C GLU A 92 9.95 5.11 2.27
N LEU A 93 10.74 4.50 3.17
CA LEU A 93 10.21 3.80 4.34
C LEU A 93 9.58 4.79 5.33
N ALA A 94 8.32 4.57 5.69
CA ALA A 94 7.57 5.37 6.66
C ALA A 94 7.59 4.72 8.06
N LEU A 95 8.74 4.13 8.44
CA LEU A 95 8.94 3.50 9.75
C LEU A 95 9.67 4.42 10.72
N SER A 96 9.30 4.37 12.00
CA SER A 96 10.05 5.01 13.07
C SER A 96 11.20 4.10 13.51
N PRO A 97 12.48 4.54 13.35
CA PRO A 97 13.62 3.67 13.64
C PRO A 97 13.74 3.30 15.12
N PHE A 98 13.23 4.13 16.02
CA PHE A 98 13.36 3.96 17.47
C PHE A 98 12.23 3.13 18.10
N LEU A 99 11.17 2.86 17.37
CA LEU A 99 10.07 2.01 17.79
C LEU A 99 10.36 0.55 17.41
N SER A 100 9.73 -0.37 18.14
CA SER A 100 9.76 -1.79 17.80
C SER A 100 8.99 -2.07 16.49
N ILE A 101 9.19 -3.26 15.94
CA ILE A 101 8.45 -3.75 14.77
C ILE A 101 6.94 -3.74 15.07
N ALA A 102 6.52 -4.28 16.23
CA ALA A 102 5.12 -4.32 16.62
C ALA A 102 4.50 -2.92 16.74
N GLU A 103 5.21 -1.97 17.33
CA GLU A 103 4.77 -0.58 17.43
C GLU A 103 4.63 0.06 16.04
N ASN A 104 5.58 -0.17 15.13
CA ASN A 104 5.51 0.35 13.77
C ASN A 104 4.34 -0.22 12.97
N ILE A 105 4.05 -1.52 13.11
CA ILE A 105 2.95 -2.18 12.42
C ILE A 105 1.59 -1.57 12.85
N PHE A 106 1.41 -1.31 14.14
CA PHE A 106 0.12 -0.89 14.70
C PHE A 106 0.02 0.60 15.05
N ILE A 107 1.04 1.42 14.74
CA ILE A 107 0.97 2.87 14.97
C ILE A 107 -0.25 3.48 14.27
N GLY A 108 -1.09 4.16 15.04
CA GLY A 108 -2.36 4.73 14.56
C GLY A 108 -3.51 3.71 14.42
N ASN A 109 -3.28 2.43 14.74
CA ASN A 109 -4.28 1.36 14.75
C ASN A 109 -3.99 0.37 15.89
N GLU A 110 -3.70 0.91 17.07
CA GLU A 110 -3.27 0.16 18.23
C GLU A 110 -4.34 -0.84 18.69
N GLN A 111 -3.89 -2.03 19.10
CA GLN A 111 -4.75 -3.03 19.71
C GLN A 111 -5.09 -2.58 21.12
N ALA A 112 -6.21 -1.88 21.30
CA ALA A 112 -6.60 -1.27 22.58
C ALA A 112 -7.95 -1.80 23.08
N LYS A 113 -8.10 -1.86 24.41
CA LYS A 113 -9.36 -2.16 25.08
C LYS A 113 -9.60 -1.10 26.16
N GLY A 114 -10.72 -0.36 26.04
CA GLY A 114 -11.07 0.68 27.02
C GLY A 114 -10.04 1.81 27.10
N GLY A 115 -9.32 2.13 26.00
CA GLY A 115 -8.32 3.20 25.96
C GLY A 115 -6.92 2.78 26.46
N VAL A 116 -6.73 1.51 26.79
CA VAL A 116 -5.43 0.95 27.20
C VAL A 116 -4.94 -0.01 26.12
N ILE A 117 -3.69 0.16 25.68
CA ILE A 117 -3.07 -0.72 24.67
C ILE A 117 -2.83 -2.10 25.28
N ASP A 118 -3.26 -3.13 24.60
CA ASP A 118 -3.00 -4.53 24.90
C ASP A 118 -1.72 -4.98 24.18
N TRP A 119 -0.58 -4.82 24.88
CA TRP A 119 0.73 -5.13 24.31
C TRP A 119 0.92 -6.62 23.98
N ASP A 120 0.34 -7.52 24.79
CA ASP A 120 0.46 -8.95 24.53
C ASP A 120 -0.29 -9.33 23.25
N LYS A 121 -1.49 -8.79 23.06
CA LYS A 121 -2.23 -8.94 21.81
C LYS A 121 -1.50 -8.30 20.63
N THR A 122 -0.95 -7.10 20.82
CA THR A 122 -0.19 -6.38 19.78
C THR A 122 0.99 -7.21 19.28
N ARG A 123 1.79 -7.78 20.20
CA ARG A 123 2.92 -8.67 19.86
C ARG A 123 2.46 -9.94 19.15
N ALA A 124 1.39 -10.57 19.65
CA ALA A 124 0.87 -11.79 19.05
C ALA A 124 0.36 -11.57 17.60
N GLU A 125 -0.35 -10.48 17.35
CA GLU A 125 -0.81 -10.14 16.01
C GLU A 125 0.36 -9.70 15.11
N ALA A 126 1.33 -8.91 15.62
CA ALA A 126 2.54 -8.58 14.89
C ALA A 126 3.31 -9.84 14.45
N LYS A 127 3.47 -10.83 15.36
CA LYS A 127 4.14 -12.09 15.02
C LYS A 127 3.46 -12.82 13.88
N LYS A 128 2.13 -12.89 13.85
CA LYS A 128 1.39 -13.51 12.75
C LYS A 128 1.63 -12.81 11.41
N LEU A 129 1.69 -11.48 11.42
CA LEU A 129 1.97 -10.70 10.22
C LEU A 129 3.40 -10.90 9.74
N LEU A 130 4.38 -10.94 10.67
CA LEU A 130 5.78 -11.23 10.36
C LEU A 130 5.95 -12.62 9.77
N ASP A 131 5.30 -13.63 10.34
CA ASP A 131 5.30 -15.00 9.79
C ASP A 131 4.69 -15.04 8.38
N ARG A 132 3.65 -14.24 8.14
CA ARG A 132 2.99 -14.14 6.83
C ARG A 132 3.87 -13.53 5.74
N VAL A 133 4.74 -12.58 6.09
CA VAL A 133 5.71 -11.97 5.17
C VAL A 133 7.07 -12.67 5.16
N GLY A 134 7.20 -13.79 5.86
CA GLY A 134 8.45 -14.56 5.93
C GLY A 134 9.56 -13.90 6.73
N LEU A 135 9.26 -12.97 7.65
CA LEU A 135 10.25 -12.27 8.46
C LEU A 135 10.39 -12.90 9.87
N PRO A 136 11.46 -13.70 10.13
CA PRO A 136 11.65 -14.41 11.39
C PRO A 136 12.27 -13.51 12.49
N GLU A 137 11.74 -12.28 12.66
CA GLU A 137 12.20 -11.35 13.69
C GLU A 137 11.30 -11.36 14.91
N ASP A 138 11.85 -10.92 16.06
CA ASP A 138 11.06 -10.69 17.26
C ASP A 138 10.27 -9.38 17.12
N PRO A 139 8.94 -9.36 17.38
CA PRO A 139 8.13 -8.14 17.33
C PRO A 139 8.64 -6.98 18.20
N ASP A 140 9.40 -7.26 19.26
CA ASP A 140 9.98 -6.24 20.15
C ASP A 140 11.32 -5.68 19.61
N THR A 141 11.89 -6.25 18.53
CA THR A 141 13.11 -5.73 17.89
C THR A 141 12.87 -4.32 17.36
N LYS A 142 13.79 -3.39 17.61
CA LYS A 142 13.71 -2.03 17.05
C LYS A 142 14.00 -2.05 15.56
N VAL A 143 13.27 -1.22 14.81
CA VAL A 143 13.43 -1.11 13.37
C VAL A 143 14.84 -0.70 12.96
N MET A 144 15.52 0.15 13.75
CA MET A 144 16.91 0.54 13.49
C MET A 144 17.93 -0.61 13.55
N ASP A 145 17.59 -1.70 14.23
CA ASP A 145 18.48 -2.84 14.44
C ASP A 145 18.37 -3.91 13.33
N ILE A 146 17.46 -3.71 12.37
CA ILE A 146 17.29 -4.61 11.21
C ILE A 146 17.70 -3.92 9.91
N GLY A 147 18.16 -4.73 8.93
CA GLY A 147 18.57 -4.24 7.61
C GLY A 147 17.39 -3.71 6.76
N VAL A 148 17.72 -2.88 5.76
CA VAL A 148 16.72 -2.18 4.92
C VAL A 148 15.75 -3.14 4.24
N GLY A 149 16.19 -4.29 3.74
CA GLY A 149 15.30 -5.31 3.16
C GLY A 149 14.26 -5.82 4.17
N LYS A 150 14.68 -6.08 5.42
CA LYS A 150 13.77 -6.48 6.50
C LYS A 150 12.82 -5.35 6.89
N GLN A 151 13.27 -4.10 6.84
CA GLN A 151 12.41 -2.93 7.07
C GLN A 151 11.30 -2.84 6.01
N GLN A 152 11.58 -3.18 4.75
CA GLN A 152 10.54 -3.26 3.71
C GLN A 152 9.49 -4.34 4.02
N LEU A 153 9.92 -5.51 4.50
CA LEU A 153 8.97 -6.54 4.94
C LEU A 153 8.10 -6.06 6.13
N VAL A 154 8.65 -5.25 7.03
CA VAL A 154 7.86 -4.61 8.11
C VAL A 154 6.83 -3.64 7.54
N GLU A 155 7.16 -2.83 6.51
CA GLU A 155 6.19 -1.97 5.82
C GLU A 155 5.06 -2.78 5.18
N ILE A 156 5.39 -3.92 4.56
CA ILE A 156 4.38 -4.81 4.00
C ILE A 156 3.51 -5.41 5.11
N ALA A 157 4.10 -5.87 6.20
CA ALA A 157 3.37 -6.37 7.36
C ALA A 157 2.43 -5.30 7.95
N LYS A 158 2.90 -4.04 8.03
CA LYS A 158 2.10 -2.88 8.44
C LYS A 158 0.92 -2.64 7.48
N ALA A 159 1.15 -2.70 6.17
CA ALA A 159 0.07 -2.61 5.19
C ALA A 159 -0.95 -3.73 5.39
N LEU A 160 -0.49 -4.99 5.54
CA LEU A 160 -1.34 -6.16 5.75
C LEU A 160 -2.07 -6.18 7.11
N SER A 161 -1.70 -5.34 8.06
CA SER A 161 -2.44 -5.16 9.33
C SER A 161 -3.80 -4.47 9.12
N LYS A 162 -3.96 -3.78 8.00
CA LYS A 162 -5.20 -3.17 7.53
C LYS A 162 -6.00 -4.21 6.71
N ASP A 163 -7.27 -3.97 6.49
CA ASP A 163 -8.13 -4.85 5.65
C ASP A 163 -7.86 -4.58 4.16
N VAL A 164 -6.68 -5.02 3.69
CA VAL A 164 -6.18 -4.73 2.34
C VAL A 164 -6.85 -5.63 1.31
N LYS A 165 -7.43 -4.99 0.28
CA LYS A 165 -7.96 -5.64 -0.93
C LYS A 165 -7.08 -5.38 -2.16
N LEU A 166 -6.37 -4.25 -2.19
CA LEU A 166 -5.43 -3.87 -3.24
C LEU A 166 -4.18 -3.26 -2.61
N LEU A 167 -3.04 -3.91 -2.81
CA LEU A 167 -1.73 -3.42 -2.37
C LEU A 167 -0.98 -2.84 -3.57
N ILE A 168 -0.54 -1.60 -3.45
CA ILE A 168 0.28 -0.91 -4.44
C ILE A 168 1.70 -0.81 -3.91
N LEU A 169 2.67 -1.27 -4.71
CA LEU A 169 4.09 -1.19 -4.39
C LEU A 169 4.76 -0.23 -5.39
N ASP A 170 5.32 0.87 -4.90
CA ASP A 170 6.06 1.83 -5.74
C ASP A 170 7.56 1.52 -5.64
N GLU A 171 8.11 0.87 -6.68
CA GLU A 171 9.52 0.43 -6.79
C GLU A 171 10.05 -0.37 -5.57
N PRO A 172 9.40 -1.48 -5.17
CA PRO A 172 9.74 -2.21 -3.93
C PRO A 172 11.09 -2.93 -3.98
N THR A 173 11.69 -3.08 -5.17
CA THR A 173 12.76 -4.06 -5.42
C THR A 173 14.18 -3.57 -5.20
N ALA A 174 14.40 -2.30 -4.85
CA ALA A 174 15.76 -1.77 -4.68
C ALA A 174 16.52 -2.38 -3.47
N ALA A 175 15.83 -3.08 -2.54
CA ALA A 175 16.40 -3.62 -1.33
C ALA A 175 15.97 -5.06 -0.97
N LEU A 176 15.05 -5.68 -1.75
CA LEU A 176 14.67 -7.08 -1.56
C LEU A 176 15.61 -7.97 -2.38
N ASN A 177 16.18 -8.99 -1.74
CA ASN A 177 16.92 -10.03 -2.45
C ASN A 177 15.94 -11.03 -3.14
N ASP A 178 16.48 -11.93 -3.96
CA ASP A 178 15.66 -12.90 -4.72
C ASP A 178 14.86 -13.85 -3.80
N GLU A 179 15.38 -14.17 -2.59
CA GLU A 179 14.70 -15.02 -1.61
C GLU A 179 13.53 -14.28 -0.95
N ASP A 180 13.70 -13.01 -0.57
CA ASP A 180 12.65 -12.18 0.03
C ASP A 180 11.51 -11.90 -0.98
N SER A 181 11.87 -11.76 -2.27
CA SER A 181 10.89 -11.54 -3.36
C SER A 181 10.01 -12.78 -3.62
N ALA A 182 10.56 -13.98 -3.47
CA ALA A 182 9.84 -15.24 -3.68
C ALA A 182 8.77 -15.53 -2.61
N HIS A 183 8.86 -14.92 -1.44
CA HIS A 183 7.86 -15.04 -0.37
C HIS A 183 6.71 -14.03 -0.49
N LEU A 184 6.86 -13.02 -1.35
CA LEU A 184 5.87 -11.95 -1.55
C LEU A 184 4.85 -12.27 -2.65
N LEU A 185 5.18 -13.18 -3.55
CA LEU A 185 4.38 -13.64 -4.71
C LEU A 185 3.68 -14.95 -4.40
#